data_cbd03b24a1b7318b044ff6485cda12c2
#
_entry.id   cbd03b24a1b7318b044ff6485cda12c2
#
_cell.length_a   1.000
_cell.length_b   1.000
_cell.length_c   1.000
_cell.angle_alpha   90.00
_cell.angle_beta   90.00
_cell.angle_gamma   90.00
#
_symmetry.space_group_name_H-M   'P 1'
#
loop_
_entity.id
_entity.type
_entity.pdbx_description
1 polymer ?
#
loop_
_entity_poly.entity_id
_entity_poly.type
_entity_poly.pdbx_seq_one_letter_code
_entity_poly.pdbx_strand_id
1 'polypeptide(L)'
;MNELEELKKITHYMLDMHERGVTDSAEKPYQHPTWTYTDEQLFEKEKTELFGKLPLLVGFSCELREPGDVMTFADMADIEVQLIRDSEGHARALQHIDKAAAEALAGDLSHCGAQVVELPCDEKYGMLYISLDPTAELSIDEHIGDLKPWFEAWNLDDLHFIGEHVWDMKSNWKLALDTFCEGYHFDILHRDSVGDFSLGNIAQYKRFGPTQRHHRLTFPNKPILDLRGTDDADWGMDIQTHFQLVHFLFPNVSLLVSPSGVEFFALYPGKKVGEHITRYRSYWRGDLDRIGWSGTTPKENFEFIVFVVDKEDYWVSGNVQKSLNAKRKKFSTFGKNEPALINMHRNFLTSMGIDPDRKAPLDHDASVENVANQSHETRVA
;
A
#
# COMPACT_ATOMS: atom_id res chain seq x y z
N MET A 1 -21.45 9.70 4.68
CA MET A 1 -21.64 8.27 5.09
C MET A 1 -21.95 8.23 6.58
N ASN A 2 -22.83 7.33 7.03
CA ASN A 2 -22.91 7.03 8.46
C ASN A 2 -21.93 5.89 8.76
N GLU A 3 -20.80 6.22 9.39
CA GLU A 3 -19.70 5.27 9.63
C GLU A 3 -20.16 4.08 10.48
N LEU A 4 -20.90 4.33 11.57
CA LEU A 4 -21.40 3.28 12.46
C LEU A 4 -22.28 2.27 11.70
N GLU A 5 -23.18 2.75 10.84
CA GLU A 5 -24.02 1.87 10.05
C GLU A 5 -23.23 1.00 9.04
N GLU A 6 -22.16 1.54 8.48
CA GLU A 6 -21.27 0.74 7.62
C GLU A 6 -20.47 -0.28 8.43
N LEU A 7 -19.99 0.08 9.61
CA LEU A 7 -19.31 -0.84 10.52
C LEU A 7 -20.23 -1.98 10.99
N LYS A 8 -21.53 -1.68 11.29
CA LYS A 8 -22.54 -2.69 11.61
C LYS A 8 -22.74 -3.68 10.45
N LYS A 9 -22.90 -3.17 9.22
CA LYS A 9 -23.00 -4.03 8.03
C LYS A 9 -21.80 -4.95 7.84
N ILE A 10 -20.58 -4.42 8.06
CA ILE A 10 -19.35 -5.20 8.02
C ILE A 10 -19.40 -6.30 9.08
N THR A 11 -19.78 -5.97 10.31
CA THR A 11 -19.87 -6.92 11.42
C THR A 11 -20.82 -8.06 11.12
N HIS A 12 -22.06 -7.76 10.68
CA HIS A 12 -23.02 -8.79 10.28
C HIS A 12 -22.49 -9.67 9.15
N TYR A 13 -21.84 -9.05 8.16
CA TYR A 13 -21.26 -9.79 7.04
C TYR A 13 -20.17 -10.76 7.48
N MET A 14 -19.27 -10.33 8.40
CA MET A 14 -18.21 -11.17 8.96
C MET A 14 -18.76 -12.34 9.79
N LEU A 15 -19.81 -12.09 10.58
CA LEU A 15 -20.47 -13.13 11.38
C LEU A 15 -21.14 -14.18 10.47
N ASP A 16 -21.83 -13.77 9.41
CA ASP A 16 -22.43 -14.69 8.41
C ASP A 16 -21.34 -15.51 7.71
N MET A 17 -20.25 -14.89 7.27
CA MET A 17 -19.15 -15.60 6.64
C MET A 17 -18.53 -16.66 7.56
N HIS A 18 -18.32 -16.32 8.82
CA HIS A 18 -17.80 -17.26 9.79
C HIS A 18 -18.78 -18.43 10.05
N GLU A 19 -20.08 -18.16 10.18
CA GLU A 19 -21.08 -19.18 10.38
C GLU A 19 -21.16 -20.17 9.20
N ARG A 20 -21.03 -19.64 7.98
CA ARG A 20 -21.05 -20.43 6.74
C ARG A 20 -19.71 -21.08 6.41
N GLY A 21 -18.64 -20.74 7.12
CA GLY A 21 -17.29 -21.22 6.83
C GLY A 21 -16.78 -20.79 5.45
N VAL A 22 -17.05 -19.54 5.04
CA VAL A 22 -16.69 -18.99 3.73
C VAL A 22 -15.87 -17.73 3.87
N THR A 23 -15.19 -17.35 2.79
CA THR A 23 -14.50 -16.07 2.62
C THR A 23 -14.86 -15.49 1.27
N ASP A 24 -14.72 -14.17 1.09
CA ASP A 24 -14.87 -13.58 -0.23
C ASP A 24 -13.87 -14.18 -1.21
N SER A 25 -14.34 -14.47 -2.40
CA SER A 25 -13.60 -15.26 -3.36
C SER A 25 -13.72 -14.69 -4.77
N ALA A 26 -12.62 -14.81 -5.52
CA ALA A 26 -12.62 -14.59 -6.96
C ALA A 26 -13.43 -15.67 -7.66
N GLU A 27 -13.90 -15.36 -8.86
CA GLU A 27 -14.65 -16.31 -9.70
C GLU A 27 -13.84 -17.57 -10.01
N LYS A 28 -12.55 -17.39 -10.32
CA LYS A 28 -11.60 -18.46 -10.64
C LYS A 28 -10.21 -18.14 -10.07
N PRO A 29 -9.39 -19.19 -9.83
CA PRO A 29 -7.98 -18.98 -9.47
C PRO A 29 -7.23 -18.35 -10.64
N TYR A 30 -6.12 -17.66 -10.33
CA TYR A 30 -5.28 -16.99 -11.33
C TYR A 30 -3.88 -17.59 -11.36
N GLN A 31 -3.42 -17.94 -12.57
CA GLN A 31 -2.04 -18.39 -12.81
C GLN A 31 -1.15 -17.17 -12.99
N HIS A 32 -0.67 -16.63 -11.88
CA HIS A 32 0.16 -15.43 -11.88
C HIS A 32 1.56 -15.72 -12.43
N PRO A 33 2.01 -15.03 -13.50
CA PRO A 33 3.31 -15.25 -14.09
C PRO A 33 4.44 -14.83 -13.14
N THR A 34 5.36 -15.75 -12.81
CA THR A 34 6.45 -15.46 -11.87
C THR A 34 7.51 -14.51 -12.42
N TRP A 35 7.58 -14.32 -13.75
CA TRP A 35 8.47 -13.33 -14.35
C TRP A 35 8.20 -11.91 -13.90
N THR A 36 6.97 -11.59 -13.49
CA THR A 36 6.60 -10.26 -13.00
C THR A 36 7.41 -9.79 -11.78
N TYR A 37 8.02 -10.71 -11.05
CA TYR A 37 8.89 -10.42 -9.91
C TYR A 37 10.39 -10.40 -10.25
N THR A 38 10.79 -10.77 -11.48
CA THR A 38 12.19 -10.99 -11.84
C THR A 38 12.60 -10.39 -13.19
N ASP A 39 11.68 -9.77 -13.91
CA ASP A 39 11.91 -9.12 -15.20
C ASP A 39 12.40 -7.69 -15.02
N GLU A 40 13.60 -7.38 -15.51
CA GLU A 40 14.24 -6.08 -15.36
C GLU A 40 13.55 -4.99 -16.20
N GLN A 41 13.01 -5.32 -17.38
CA GLN A 41 12.29 -4.35 -18.21
C GLN A 41 10.95 -3.97 -17.58
N LEU A 42 10.24 -4.95 -16.98
CA LEU A 42 9.03 -4.65 -16.21
C LEU A 42 9.34 -3.77 -15.01
N PHE A 43 10.43 -4.08 -14.29
CA PHE A 43 10.85 -3.29 -13.12
C PHE A 43 11.14 -1.83 -13.47
N GLU A 44 11.85 -1.55 -14.57
CA GLU A 44 12.07 -0.19 -15.03
C GLU A 44 10.76 0.48 -15.50
N LYS A 45 9.88 -0.29 -16.13
CA LYS A 45 8.56 0.21 -16.54
C LYS A 45 7.67 0.52 -15.34
N GLU A 46 7.72 -0.27 -14.26
CA GLU A 46 7.04 0.03 -12.99
C GLU A 46 7.51 1.38 -12.42
N LYS A 47 8.82 1.62 -12.36
CA LYS A 47 9.38 2.88 -11.88
C LYS A 47 8.90 4.08 -12.69
N THR A 48 8.83 3.97 -14.00
CA THR A 48 8.47 5.09 -14.88
C THR A 48 6.96 5.27 -15.05
N GLU A 49 6.18 4.19 -15.12
CA GLU A 49 4.75 4.26 -15.46
C GLU A 49 3.84 4.21 -14.23
N LEU A 50 4.22 3.48 -13.17
CA LEU A 50 3.44 3.47 -11.93
C LEU A 50 3.91 4.58 -11.00
N PHE A 51 5.15 4.53 -10.56
CA PHE A 51 5.66 5.49 -9.58
C PHE A 51 5.92 6.87 -10.18
N GLY A 52 6.37 6.94 -11.43
CA GLY A 52 6.67 8.20 -12.11
C GLY A 52 5.44 9.00 -12.56
N LYS A 53 4.27 8.36 -12.73
CA LYS A 53 3.08 9.02 -13.29
C LYS A 53 1.85 9.02 -12.41
N LEU A 54 1.77 8.12 -11.42
CA LEU A 54 0.58 8.00 -10.59
C LEU A 54 0.73 8.81 -9.29
N PRO A 55 -0.39 9.24 -8.69
CA PRO A 55 -0.37 9.87 -7.38
C PRO A 55 0.23 8.95 -6.32
N LEU A 56 1.20 9.45 -5.56
CA LEU A 56 1.87 8.74 -4.48
C LEU A 56 1.47 9.36 -3.14
N LEU A 57 0.87 8.57 -2.26
CA LEU A 57 0.65 8.96 -0.87
C LEU A 57 1.98 8.84 -0.12
N VAL A 58 2.53 9.97 0.34
CA VAL A 58 3.87 10.02 0.92
C VAL A 58 3.90 10.29 2.42
N GLY A 59 2.78 10.68 3.02
CA GLY A 59 2.64 10.92 4.45
C GLY A 59 1.34 11.57 4.82
N PHE A 60 1.27 12.09 6.04
CA PHE A 60 0.09 12.77 6.57
C PHE A 60 0.38 14.21 6.99
N SER A 61 -0.65 15.05 6.94
CA SER A 61 -0.59 16.49 7.29
C SER A 61 -0.02 16.74 8.70
N CYS A 62 -0.20 15.80 9.62
CA CYS A 62 0.34 15.90 10.97
C CYS A 62 1.88 15.90 11.06
N GLU A 63 2.57 15.58 9.96
CA GLU A 63 4.04 15.65 9.86
C GLU A 63 4.53 17.02 9.36
N LEU A 64 3.62 17.87 8.85
CA LEU A 64 3.90 19.22 8.35
C LEU A 64 2.90 20.20 8.95
N ARG A 65 2.88 20.39 10.28
CA ARG A 65 1.86 21.21 10.97
C ARG A 65 2.10 22.72 10.84
N GLU A 66 3.35 23.11 11.03
CA GLU A 66 3.72 24.52 11.17
C GLU A 66 4.51 25.02 9.95
N PRO A 67 4.35 26.29 9.57
CA PRO A 67 5.21 26.89 8.55
C PRO A 67 6.69 26.66 8.86
N GLY A 68 7.42 26.11 7.88
CA GLY A 68 8.82 25.74 8.01
C GLY A 68 9.06 24.24 8.30
N ASP A 69 8.02 23.49 8.61
CA ASP A 69 8.16 22.03 8.74
C ASP A 69 8.56 21.41 7.39
N VAL A 70 9.46 20.43 7.44
CA VAL A 70 9.99 19.73 6.26
C VAL A 70 9.97 18.23 6.47
N MET A 71 9.42 17.52 5.49
CA MET A 71 9.46 16.06 5.38
C MET A 71 10.22 15.67 4.11
N THR A 72 11.08 14.66 4.20
CA THR A 72 11.85 14.17 3.05
C THR A 72 11.24 12.88 2.50
N PHE A 73 10.98 12.84 1.20
CA PHE A 73 10.70 11.63 0.45
C PHE A 73 11.95 11.25 -0.35
N ALA A 74 12.56 10.12 -0.03
CA ALA A 74 13.78 9.60 -0.66
C ALA A 74 13.77 8.06 -0.76
N ASP A 75 12.58 7.48 -0.96
CA ASP A 75 12.38 6.02 -0.93
C ASP A 75 12.59 5.36 -2.29
N MET A 76 12.68 6.15 -3.34
CA MET A 76 13.04 5.69 -4.67
C MET A 76 14.48 6.08 -5.00
N ALA A 77 15.23 5.16 -5.59
CA ALA A 77 16.62 5.41 -5.97
C ALA A 77 16.74 6.66 -6.87
N ASP A 78 17.68 7.54 -6.51
CA ASP A 78 18.01 8.76 -7.24
C ASP A 78 16.89 9.83 -7.28
N ILE A 79 15.83 9.70 -6.46
CA ILE A 79 14.76 10.69 -6.33
C ILE A 79 14.71 11.16 -4.88
N GLU A 80 14.88 12.46 -4.68
CA GLU A 80 14.69 13.13 -3.40
C GLU A 80 13.74 14.32 -3.60
N VAL A 81 12.70 14.37 -2.78
CA VAL A 81 11.69 15.43 -2.76
C VAL A 81 11.57 15.93 -1.33
N GLN A 82 11.65 17.25 -1.16
CA GLN A 82 11.36 17.91 0.10
C GLN A 82 9.90 18.41 0.08
N LEU A 83 9.08 17.89 1.00
CA LEU A 83 7.76 18.48 1.26
C LEU A 83 7.92 19.50 2.36
N ILE A 84 7.41 20.70 2.13
CA ILE A 84 7.50 21.82 3.08
C ILE A 84 6.11 22.36 3.37
N ARG A 85 5.90 22.87 4.58
CA ARG A 85 4.79 23.76 4.91
C ARG A 85 5.24 25.19 4.64
N ASP A 86 4.66 25.87 3.67
CA ASP A 86 5.02 27.26 3.36
C ASP A 86 4.42 28.26 4.39
N SER A 87 4.76 29.54 4.24
CA SER A 87 4.31 30.60 5.16
C SER A 87 2.80 30.88 5.09
N GLU A 88 2.12 30.42 4.03
CA GLU A 88 0.67 30.55 3.84
C GLU A 88 -0.08 29.32 4.36
N GLY A 89 0.67 28.30 4.82
CA GLY A 89 0.12 27.06 5.36
C GLY A 89 -0.16 25.97 4.30
N HIS A 90 0.35 26.11 3.08
CA HIS A 90 0.20 25.10 2.03
C HIS A 90 1.35 24.10 2.06
N ALA A 91 1.04 22.84 1.79
CA ALA A 91 2.06 21.82 1.54
C ALA A 91 2.58 21.96 0.10
N ARG A 92 3.91 21.99 -0.07
CA ARG A 92 4.56 22.06 -1.38
C ARG A 92 5.62 20.98 -1.50
N ALA A 93 5.80 20.43 -2.68
CA ALA A 93 6.78 19.38 -2.97
C ALA A 93 7.87 19.92 -3.91
N LEU A 94 9.13 19.86 -3.48
CA LEU A 94 10.28 20.45 -4.18
C LEU A 94 11.33 19.37 -4.44
N GLN A 95 11.69 19.17 -5.69
CA GLN A 95 12.75 18.27 -6.12
C GLN A 95 14.07 19.01 -6.32
N HIS A 96 15.21 18.38 -6.05
CA HIS A 96 16.55 18.94 -6.19
C HIS A 96 16.93 20.05 -5.19
N ILE A 97 16.35 20.03 -4.01
CA ILE A 97 16.68 20.95 -2.91
C ILE A 97 17.04 20.13 -1.66
N ASP A 98 18.06 20.53 -0.93
CA ASP A 98 18.36 19.91 0.35
C ASP A 98 17.45 20.40 1.48
N LYS A 99 17.37 19.65 2.57
CA LYS A 99 16.49 19.96 3.69
C LYS A 99 16.77 21.33 4.31
N ALA A 100 18.04 21.73 4.45
CA ALA A 100 18.40 23.00 5.05
C ALA A 100 17.96 24.18 4.17
N ALA A 101 18.09 24.04 2.84
CA ALA A 101 17.59 25.00 1.89
C ALA A 101 16.07 25.07 1.88
N ALA A 102 15.36 23.93 1.98
CA ALA A 102 13.91 23.90 2.09
C ALA A 102 13.40 24.61 3.35
N GLU A 103 14.00 24.37 4.51
CA GLU A 103 13.69 25.06 5.76
C GLU A 103 13.89 26.58 5.66
N ALA A 104 14.97 27.01 5.00
CA ALA A 104 15.26 28.44 4.79
C ALA A 104 14.29 29.12 3.80
N LEU A 105 13.70 28.34 2.89
CA LEU A 105 12.84 28.82 1.79
C LEU A 105 11.36 28.68 2.05
N ALA A 106 10.95 28.20 3.22
CA ALA A 106 9.56 27.95 3.57
C ALA A 106 8.59 29.15 3.28
N GLY A 107 9.12 30.36 3.15
CA GLY A 107 8.35 31.56 2.81
C GLY A 107 8.54 32.13 1.40
N ASP A 108 9.66 31.85 0.71
CA ASP A 108 9.94 32.48 -0.60
C ASP A 108 10.81 31.57 -1.49
N LEU A 109 10.17 30.88 -2.42
CA LEU A 109 10.84 30.01 -3.41
C LEU A 109 11.42 30.79 -4.59
N SER A 110 11.18 32.10 -4.72
CA SER A 110 11.69 32.93 -5.82
C SER A 110 13.22 32.99 -5.88
N HIS A 111 13.88 32.62 -4.77
CA HIS A 111 15.34 32.60 -4.64
C HIS A 111 15.98 31.26 -4.98
N CYS A 112 15.21 30.21 -5.27
CA CYS A 112 15.71 28.85 -5.51
C CYS A 112 16.49 28.64 -6.82
N GLY A 113 16.54 29.61 -7.71
CA GLY A 113 17.25 29.49 -8.99
C GLY A 113 16.69 28.39 -9.91
N ALA A 114 17.38 28.13 -11.04
CA ALA A 114 16.92 27.23 -12.10
C ALA A 114 17.06 25.71 -11.80
N GLN A 115 17.40 25.32 -10.57
CA GLN A 115 17.68 23.92 -10.21
C GLN A 115 16.59 23.25 -9.38
N VAL A 116 15.56 23.99 -8.94
CA VAL A 116 14.45 23.45 -8.16
C VAL A 116 13.24 23.22 -9.06
N VAL A 117 12.70 22.02 -9.03
CA VAL A 117 11.45 21.67 -9.71
C VAL A 117 10.37 21.51 -8.66
N GLU A 118 9.31 22.31 -8.75
CA GLU A 118 8.10 22.12 -7.96
C GLU A 118 7.26 21.00 -8.60
N LEU A 119 6.90 20.02 -7.81
CA LEU A 119 6.07 18.89 -8.20
C LEU A 119 4.62 19.11 -7.78
N PRO A 120 3.64 18.58 -8.52
CA PRO A 120 2.25 18.58 -8.08
C PRO A 120 2.13 17.95 -6.68
N CYS A 121 1.48 18.69 -5.77
CA CYS A 121 1.19 18.28 -4.41
C CYS A 121 -0.27 18.60 -4.10
N ASP A 122 -1.01 17.67 -3.53
CA ASP A 122 -2.38 17.86 -3.06
C ASP A 122 -2.51 17.36 -1.63
N GLU A 123 -3.18 18.14 -0.78
CA GLU A 123 -3.39 17.86 0.63
C GLU A 123 -4.88 17.84 0.95
N LYS A 124 -5.41 16.67 1.29
CA LYS A 124 -6.81 16.50 1.70
C LYS A 124 -6.98 15.34 2.66
N TYR A 125 -7.96 15.48 3.55
CA TYR A 125 -8.33 14.43 4.53
C TYR A 125 -7.16 14.02 5.44
N GLY A 126 -6.20 14.94 5.67
CA GLY A 126 -4.97 14.66 6.39
C GLY A 126 -3.91 13.90 5.59
N MET A 127 -4.11 13.66 4.29
CA MET A 127 -3.18 12.94 3.42
C MET A 127 -2.38 13.90 2.54
N LEU A 128 -1.09 13.59 2.36
CA LEU A 128 -0.17 14.30 1.47
C LEU A 128 0.15 13.42 0.25
N TYR A 129 -0.33 13.84 -0.92
CA TYR A 129 -0.03 13.18 -2.19
C TYR A 129 0.88 14.04 -3.06
N ILE A 130 1.80 13.40 -3.77
CA ILE A 130 2.63 14.03 -4.80
C ILE A 130 2.52 13.27 -6.12
N SER A 131 2.89 13.94 -7.21
CA SER A 131 3.22 13.29 -8.48
C SER A 131 4.68 13.56 -8.82
N LEU A 132 5.42 12.54 -9.27
CA LEU A 132 6.80 12.71 -9.77
C LEU A 132 6.83 13.22 -11.22
N ASP A 133 5.69 13.28 -11.92
CA ASP A 133 5.53 13.99 -13.20
C ASP A 133 5.17 15.46 -12.92
N PRO A 134 6.07 16.41 -13.20
CA PRO A 134 5.81 17.82 -12.93
C PRO A 134 4.69 18.43 -13.78
N THR A 135 4.22 17.70 -14.80
CA THR A 135 3.13 18.14 -15.69
C THR A 135 1.78 17.53 -15.34
N ALA A 136 1.73 16.63 -14.35
CA ALA A 136 0.50 15.94 -13.97
C ALA A 136 -0.49 16.89 -13.29
N GLU A 137 -1.77 16.71 -13.59
CA GLU A 137 -2.85 17.25 -12.76
C GLU A 137 -3.13 16.27 -11.63
N LEU A 138 -3.00 16.71 -10.39
CA LEU A 138 -3.18 15.91 -9.20
C LEU A 138 -4.48 16.29 -8.49
N SER A 139 -5.35 15.29 -8.25
CA SER A 139 -6.58 15.44 -7.48
C SER A 139 -6.79 14.20 -6.62
N ILE A 140 -6.70 14.37 -5.31
CA ILE A 140 -6.96 13.28 -4.35
C ILE A 140 -8.40 12.78 -4.51
N ASP A 141 -9.39 13.69 -4.64
CA ASP A 141 -10.80 13.31 -4.78
C ASP A 141 -11.05 12.38 -5.98
N GLU A 142 -10.41 12.67 -7.11
CA GLU A 142 -10.52 11.83 -8.30
C GLU A 142 -9.79 10.50 -8.15
N HIS A 143 -8.63 10.52 -7.48
CA HIS A 143 -7.82 9.32 -7.26
C HIS A 143 -8.52 8.32 -6.35
N ILE A 144 -8.99 8.74 -5.18
CA ILE A 144 -9.61 7.88 -4.17
C ILE A 144 -11.07 7.54 -4.46
N GLY A 145 -11.80 8.42 -5.18
CA GLY A 145 -13.19 8.21 -5.58
C GLY A 145 -14.12 7.91 -4.40
N ASP A 146 -14.77 6.76 -4.42
CA ASP A 146 -15.74 6.31 -3.41
C ASP A 146 -15.13 5.88 -2.07
N LEU A 147 -13.81 5.96 -1.89
CA LEU A 147 -13.14 5.92 -0.58
C LEU A 147 -13.27 7.25 0.19
N LYS A 148 -13.55 8.37 -0.49
CA LYS A 148 -13.65 9.69 0.12
C LYS A 148 -14.48 9.73 1.41
N PRO A 149 -15.70 9.15 1.50
CA PRO A 149 -16.49 9.19 2.73
C PRO A 149 -15.83 8.50 3.93
N TRP A 150 -14.94 7.54 3.71
CA TRP A 150 -14.16 6.90 4.76
C TRP A 150 -13.07 7.83 5.30
N PHE A 151 -12.30 8.48 4.40
CA PHE A 151 -11.27 9.43 4.82
C PHE A 151 -11.84 10.67 5.51
N GLU A 152 -13.00 11.17 5.06
CA GLU A 152 -13.73 12.23 5.77
C GLU A 152 -14.13 11.83 7.20
N ALA A 153 -14.58 10.58 7.39
CA ALA A 153 -15.00 10.08 8.70
C ALA A 153 -13.79 9.83 9.64
N TRP A 154 -12.66 9.40 9.11
CA TRP A 154 -11.49 9.07 9.92
C TRP A 154 -10.74 10.27 10.49
N ASN A 155 -10.90 11.47 9.92
CA ASN A 155 -10.24 12.69 10.38
C ASN A 155 -8.74 12.49 10.63
N LEU A 156 -7.99 12.19 9.55
CA LEU A 156 -6.55 11.89 9.63
C LEU A 156 -5.68 13.12 9.95
N ASP A 157 -6.26 14.33 9.99
CA ASP A 157 -5.57 15.56 10.40
C ASP A 157 -5.18 15.54 11.89
N ASP A 158 -5.96 14.84 12.74
CA ASP A 158 -5.76 14.80 14.19
C ASP A 158 -5.02 13.52 14.64
N LEU A 159 -3.95 13.19 13.94
CA LEU A 159 -3.08 12.07 14.27
C LEU A 159 -1.77 12.58 14.90
N HIS A 160 -1.19 11.78 15.79
CA HIS A 160 0.15 11.97 16.34
C HIS A 160 1.13 10.99 15.70
N PHE A 161 2.19 11.49 15.11
CA PHE A 161 3.27 10.66 14.61
C PHE A 161 4.01 9.99 15.78
N ILE A 162 4.11 8.65 15.76
CA ILE A 162 4.72 7.85 16.83
C ILE A 162 6.14 7.46 16.48
N GLY A 163 6.37 7.03 15.25
CA GLY A 163 7.68 6.57 14.81
C GLY A 163 7.67 6.08 13.38
N GLU A 164 8.89 5.88 12.89
CA GLU A 164 9.18 5.40 11.56
C GLU A 164 10.17 4.25 11.59
N HIS A 165 9.96 3.26 10.72
CA HIS A 165 10.94 2.22 10.43
C HIS A 165 11.07 2.02 8.92
N VAL A 166 12.31 1.82 8.45
CA VAL A 166 12.58 1.61 7.02
C VAL A 166 13.27 0.27 6.84
N TRP A 167 12.69 -0.59 6.01
CA TRP A 167 13.32 -1.83 5.57
C TRP A 167 13.91 -1.65 4.17
N ASP A 168 15.19 -1.99 4.00
CA ASP A 168 15.87 -2.21 2.71
C ASP A 168 16.07 -3.72 2.54
N MET A 169 15.25 -4.36 1.71
CA MET A 169 15.08 -5.80 1.67
C MET A 169 15.44 -6.41 0.31
N LYS A 170 15.81 -7.69 0.33
CA LYS A 170 16.19 -8.47 -0.85
C LYS A 170 14.99 -9.30 -1.38
N SER A 171 13.88 -8.61 -1.65
CA SER A 171 12.72 -9.14 -2.36
C SER A 171 12.09 -8.05 -3.22
N ASN A 172 11.34 -8.45 -4.25
CA ASN A 172 10.60 -7.53 -5.09
C ASN A 172 9.51 -6.82 -4.25
N TRP A 173 9.29 -5.52 -4.47
CA TRP A 173 8.32 -4.71 -3.72
C TRP A 173 6.90 -5.28 -3.74
N LYS A 174 6.52 -5.97 -4.83
CA LYS A 174 5.21 -6.63 -4.93
C LYS A 174 5.08 -7.84 -4.01
N LEU A 175 6.18 -8.61 -3.79
CA LEU A 175 6.16 -9.73 -2.83
C LEU A 175 5.96 -9.25 -1.39
N ALA A 176 6.52 -8.11 -1.04
CA ALA A 176 6.29 -7.51 0.26
C ALA A 176 4.85 -7.00 0.40
N LEU A 177 4.29 -6.44 -0.68
CA LEU A 177 2.90 -5.97 -0.71
C LEU A 177 1.90 -7.12 -0.69
N ASP A 178 2.25 -8.28 -1.27
CA ASP A 178 1.40 -9.47 -1.30
C ASP A 178 1.01 -9.93 0.11
N THR A 179 1.88 -9.73 1.12
CA THR A 179 1.62 -10.12 2.51
C THR A 179 0.43 -9.38 3.14
N PHE A 180 0.05 -8.21 2.63
CA PHE A 180 -1.11 -7.45 3.09
C PHE A 180 -2.41 -7.83 2.36
N CYS A 181 -2.35 -8.71 1.36
CA CYS A 181 -3.45 -8.94 0.42
C CYS A 181 -4.18 -10.28 0.62
N GLU A 182 -3.89 -11.00 1.69
CA GLU A 182 -4.61 -12.21 2.12
C GLU A 182 -4.43 -12.41 3.64
N GLY A 183 -5.21 -13.29 4.26
CA GLY A 183 -5.16 -13.51 5.71
C GLY A 183 -5.11 -14.98 6.12
N TYR A 184 -5.02 -15.93 5.17
CA TYR A 184 -4.94 -17.34 5.53
C TYR A 184 -3.56 -17.71 6.12
N HIS A 185 -2.52 -16.89 5.90
CA HIS A 185 -1.21 -17.09 6.51
C HIS A 185 -1.20 -16.77 8.01
N PHE A 186 -2.20 -16.04 8.55
CA PHE A 186 -2.26 -15.67 9.97
C PHE A 186 -2.19 -16.88 10.88
N ASP A 187 -2.89 -17.96 10.55
CA ASP A 187 -2.93 -19.18 11.37
C ASP A 187 -1.63 -19.99 11.34
N ILE A 188 -0.75 -19.71 10.37
CA ILE A 188 0.48 -20.49 10.14
C ILE A 188 1.73 -19.64 10.43
N LEU A 189 1.86 -18.51 9.73
CA LEU A 189 3.03 -17.63 9.82
C LEU A 189 2.98 -16.79 11.09
N HIS A 190 1.82 -16.18 11.36
CA HIS A 190 1.58 -15.31 12.51
C HIS A 190 0.98 -16.05 13.70
N ARG A 191 1.16 -17.34 13.80
CA ARG A 191 0.50 -18.20 14.78
C ARG A 191 0.63 -17.69 16.22
N ASP A 192 1.82 -17.23 16.58
CA ASP A 192 2.17 -16.76 17.92
C ASP A 192 2.21 -15.21 18.01
N SER A 193 1.60 -14.51 17.05
CA SER A 193 1.50 -13.05 16.97
C SER A 193 0.08 -12.62 16.55
N VAL A 194 -0.14 -12.19 15.32
CA VAL A 194 -1.45 -11.73 14.81
C VAL A 194 -2.52 -12.84 14.88
N GLY A 195 -2.15 -14.09 14.66
CA GLY A 195 -3.04 -15.25 14.73
C GLY A 195 -3.64 -15.51 16.10
N ASP A 196 -3.02 -14.98 17.19
CA ASP A 196 -3.58 -15.12 18.54
C ASP A 196 -4.91 -14.40 18.69
N PHE A 197 -5.14 -13.29 17.96
CA PHE A 197 -6.35 -12.49 18.08
C PHE A 197 -7.20 -12.43 16.81
N SER A 198 -6.68 -12.77 15.63
CA SER A 198 -7.41 -12.77 14.36
C SER A 198 -8.06 -14.12 14.04
N LEU A 199 -9.12 -14.11 13.24
CA LEU A 199 -9.68 -15.31 12.60
C LEU A 199 -9.09 -15.43 11.20
N GLY A 200 -8.21 -16.43 11.01
CA GLY A 200 -7.57 -16.67 9.72
C GLY A 200 -8.56 -17.12 8.64
N ASN A 201 -8.19 -16.88 7.38
CA ASN A 201 -8.94 -17.29 6.18
C ASN A 201 -10.42 -16.84 6.11
N ILE A 202 -10.76 -15.76 6.80
CA ILE A 202 -12.04 -15.06 6.66
C ILE A 202 -11.72 -13.60 6.34
N ALA A 203 -12.12 -13.13 5.16
CA ALA A 203 -11.89 -11.77 4.75
C ALA A 203 -13.04 -11.26 3.88
N GLN A 204 -13.55 -10.05 4.18
CA GLN A 204 -14.36 -9.30 3.26
C GLN A 204 -13.43 -8.56 2.29
N TYR A 205 -13.72 -8.66 1.01
CA TYR A 205 -13.00 -7.95 -0.04
C TYR A 205 -13.90 -6.92 -0.72
N LYS A 206 -13.47 -5.67 -0.78
CA LYS A 206 -14.19 -4.59 -1.47
C LYS A 206 -13.23 -3.73 -2.28
N ARG A 207 -13.59 -3.45 -3.55
CA ARG A 207 -12.84 -2.55 -4.43
C ARG A 207 -13.38 -1.13 -4.37
N PHE A 208 -12.53 -0.16 -4.67
CA PHE A 208 -12.85 1.26 -4.63
C PHE A 208 -12.13 2.05 -5.73
N GLY A 209 -12.56 3.29 -5.89
CA GLY A 209 -12.03 4.24 -6.84
C GLY A 209 -12.62 4.07 -8.25
N PRO A 210 -12.46 5.08 -9.12
CA PRO A 210 -13.07 5.10 -10.45
C PRO A 210 -12.58 3.95 -11.34
N THR A 211 -11.36 3.47 -11.08
CA THR A 211 -10.74 2.37 -11.84
C THR A 211 -10.77 1.04 -11.09
N GLN A 212 -11.38 0.98 -9.90
CA GLN A 212 -11.46 -0.21 -9.04
C GLN A 212 -10.07 -0.80 -8.67
N ARG A 213 -9.05 0.06 -8.58
CA ARG A 213 -7.66 -0.33 -8.26
C ARG A 213 -7.36 -0.33 -6.78
N HIS A 214 -8.03 0.55 -6.00
CA HIS A 214 -7.97 0.50 -4.56
C HIS A 214 -8.83 -0.66 -4.05
N HIS A 215 -8.45 -1.22 -2.91
CA HIS A 215 -9.30 -2.21 -2.27
C HIS A 215 -9.16 -2.15 -0.74
N ARG A 216 -10.11 -2.79 -0.08
CA ARG A 216 -10.06 -3.07 1.35
C ARG A 216 -10.25 -4.55 1.58
N LEU A 217 -9.39 -5.12 2.41
CA LEU A 217 -9.62 -6.36 3.11
C LEU A 217 -10.05 -6.05 4.54
N THR A 218 -11.07 -6.72 5.01
CA THR A 218 -11.49 -6.65 6.41
C THR A 218 -11.33 -8.02 7.03
N PHE A 219 -10.49 -8.13 8.07
CA PHE A 219 -10.23 -9.36 8.77
C PHE A 219 -10.88 -9.32 10.15
N PRO A 220 -11.71 -10.32 10.53
CA PRO A 220 -12.33 -10.34 11.83
C PRO A 220 -11.34 -10.76 12.93
N ASN A 221 -11.44 -10.10 14.08
CA ASN A 221 -10.78 -10.52 15.32
C ASN A 221 -11.68 -11.51 16.06
N LYS A 222 -11.08 -12.43 16.83
CA LYS A 222 -11.82 -13.47 17.58
C LYS A 222 -12.97 -12.93 18.44
N PRO A 223 -12.84 -11.76 19.13
CA PRO A 223 -13.93 -11.19 19.92
C PRO A 223 -15.20 -10.84 19.12
N ILE A 224 -15.15 -10.75 17.79
CA ILE A 224 -16.36 -10.52 16.98
C ILE A 224 -17.45 -11.59 17.25
N LEU A 225 -17.00 -12.79 17.65
CA LEU A 225 -17.92 -13.90 17.95
C LEU A 225 -18.80 -13.66 19.18
N ASP A 226 -18.39 -12.77 20.08
CA ASP A 226 -19.15 -12.38 21.27
C ASP A 226 -20.36 -11.50 20.91
N LEU A 227 -20.36 -10.92 19.72
CA LEU A 227 -21.49 -10.12 19.21
C LEU A 227 -22.64 -10.98 18.67
N ARG A 228 -22.47 -12.30 18.58
CA ARG A 228 -23.51 -13.19 18.11
C ARG A 228 -24.74 -13.18 19.02
N GLY A 229 -25.90 -12.91 18.41
CA GLY A 229 -27.18 -12.90 19.13
C GLY A 229 -27.39 -11.66 20.02
N THR A 230 -26.47 -10.70 20.00
CA THR A 230 -26.69 -9.38 20.60
C THR A 230 -27.50 -8.49 19.66
N ASP A 231 -28.21 -7.50 20.20
CA ASP A 231 -28.93 -6.51 19.41
C ASP A 231 -27.95 -5.47 18.84
N ASP A 232 -27.96 -5.26 17.54
CA ASP A 232 -27.07 -4.28 16.90
C ASP A 232 -27.44 -2.82 17.22
N ALA A 233 -28.62 -2.58 17.81
CA ALA A 233 -28.98 -1.29 18.37
C ALA A 233 -28.06 -0.86 19.54
N ASP A 234 -27.48 -1.83 20.23
CA ASP A 234 -26.56 -1.61 21.36
C ASP A 234 -25.11 -1.42 20.90
N TRP A 235 -24.78 -1.65 19.61
CA TRP A 235 -23.41 -1.53 19.11
C TRP A 235 -23.02 -0.08 18.89
N GLY A 236 -21.89 0.32 19.50
CA GLY A 236 -21.26 1.62 19.32
C GLY A 236 -20.09 1.59 18.33
N MET A 237 -19.34 2.69 18.26
CA MET A 237 -18.15 2.80 17.41
C MET A 237 -17.02 1.84 17.79
N ASP A 238 -17.05 1.32 19.01
CA ASP A 238 -16.12 0.30 19.51
C ASP A 238 -16.22 -1.05 18.79
N ILE A 239 -17.27 -1.31 18.03
CA ILE A 239 -17.34 -2.51 17.17
C ILE A 239 -16.19 -2.57 16.16
N GLN A 240 -15.59 -1.45 15.78
CA GLN A 240 -14.41 -1.44 14.92
C GLN A 240 -13.23 -2.20 15.52
N THR A 241 -13.16 -2.35 16.86
CA THR A 241 -12.11 -3.16 17.51
C THR A 241 -12.22 -4.66 17.20
N HIS A 242 -13.35 -5.12 16.70
CA HIS A 242 -13.62 -6.51 16.39
C HIS A 242 -13.12 -6.95 15.02
N PHE A 243 -12.52 -6.05 14.25
CA PHE A 243 -11.93 -6.36 12.94
C PHE A 243 -10.84 -5.37 12.55
N GLN A 244 -10.00 -5.76 11.61
CA GLN A 244 -8.94 -4.93 11.04
C GLN A 244 -9.37 -4.48 9.64
N LEU A 245 -9.23 -3.18 9.37
CA LEU A 245 -9.47 -2.58 8.06
C LEU A 245 -8.13 -2.34 7.36
N VAL A 246 -7.78 -3.19 6.40
CA VAL A 246 -6.56 -3.09 5.62
C VAL A 246 -6.90 -2.52 4.25
N HIS A 247 -6.57 -1.26 4.01
CA HIS A 247 -6.81 -0.56 2.76
C HIS A 247 -5.54 -0.58 1.91
N PHE A 248 -5.67 -1.05 0.69
CA PHE A 248 -4.66 -0.86 -0.33
C PHE A 248 -4.99 0.36 -1.17
N LEU A 249 -4.11 1.36 -1.11
CA LEU A 249 -4.17 2.55 -1.94
C LEU A 249 -3.16 2.40 -3.07
N PHE A 250 -3.69 2.23 -4.27
CA PHE A 250 -2.87 2.05 -5.47
C PHE A 250 -1.99 3.27 -5.72
N PRO A 251 -0.69 3.13 -6.10
CA PRO A 251 -0.08 1.86 -6.51
C PRO A 251 0.61 1.07 -5.39
N ASN A 252 0.91 1.62 -4.21
CA ASN A 252 1.95 1.05 -3.35
C ASN A 252 1.76 1.21 -1.84
N VAL A 253 0.60 1.66 -1.40
CA VAL A 253 0.38 1.91 0.04
C VAL A 253 -0.62 0.95 0.62
N SER A 254 -0.27 0.35 1.78
CA SER A 254 -1.20 -0.36 2.65
C SER A 254 -1.43 0.46 3.92
N LEU A 255 -2.70 0.73 4.24
CA LEU A 255 -3.13 1.41 5.45
C LEU A 255 -3.95 0.46 6.33
N LEU A 256 -3.49 0.22 7.55
CA LEU A 256 -4.27 -0.46 8.57
C LEU A 256 -4.91 0.61 9.44
N VAL A 257 -6.23 0.73 9.39
CA VAL A 257 -6.98 1.74 10.12
C VAL A 257 -7.71 1.12 11.29
N SER A 258 -7.48 1.64 12.48
CA SER A 258 -8.09 1.20 13.73
C SER A 258 -8.65 2.39 14.52
N PRO A 259 -9.45 2.17 15.57
CA PRO A 259 -9.89 3.25 16.47
C PRO A 259 -8.73 3.98 17.15
N SER A 260 -7.59 3.30 17.34
CA SER A 260 -6.40 3.85 18.01
C SER A 260 -5.51 4.66 17.08
N GLY A 261 -5.57 4.43 15.76
CA GLY A 261 -4.70 5.13 14.82
C GLY A 261 -4.56 4.44 13.47
N VAL A 262 -3.47 4.75 12.81
CA VAL A 262 -3.19 4.28 11.44
C VAL A 262 -1.75 3.75 11.35
N GLU A 263 -1.62 2.56 10.78
CA GLU A 263 -0.34 2.00 10.38
C GLU A 263 -0.19 2.18 8.86
N PHE A 264 0.78 2.95 8.46
CA PHE A 264 1.05 3.32 7.08
C PHE A 264 2.27 2.56 6.56
N PHE A 265 2.09 1.79 5.49
CA PHE A 265 3.17 1.10 4.79
C PHE A 265 3.22 1.58 3.34
N ALA A 266 4.31 2.21 2.94
CA ALA A 266 4.57 2.56 1.55
C ALA A 266 5.75 1.73 1.03
N LEU A 267 5.53 1.01 -0.08
CA LEU A 267 6.46 0.05 -0.63
C LEU A 267 6.99 0.55 -1.98
N TYR A 268 8.31 0.65 -2.10
CA TYR A 268 8.97 1.21 -3.28
C TYR A 268 9.95 0.22 -3.91
N PRO A 269 10.12 0.27 -5.25
CA PRO A 269 11.20 -0.47 -5.91
C PRO A 269 12.56 -0.05 -5.37
N GLY A 270 13.42 -1.01 -5.05
CA GLY A 270 14.80 -0.74 -4.67
C GLY A 270 15.67 -0.41 -5.88
N LYS A 271 16.99 -0.63 -5.72
CA LYS A 271 17.97 -0.37 -6.81
C LYS A 271 17.93 -1.42 -7.92
N LYS A 272 17.45 -2.62 -7.63
CA LYS A 272 17.40 -3.77 -8.55
C LYS A 272 16.06 -4.47 -8.43
N VAL A 273 15.70 -5.23 -9.46
CA VAL A 273 14.42 -5.94 -9.58
C VAL A 273 14.04 -6.82 -8.38
N GLY A 274 14.98 -7.39 -7.67
CA GLY A 274 14.75 -8.21 -6.48
C GLY A 274 15.02 -7.49 -5.17
N GLU A 275 14.90 -6.17 -5.14
CA GLU A 275 15.10 -5.33 -3.96
C GLU A 275 13.93 -4.37 -3.79
N HIS A 276 13.61 -4.01 -2.53
CA HIS A 276 12.61 -3.00 -2.24
C HIS A 276 12.94 -2.21 -0.98
N ILE A 277 12.33 -1.04 -0.87
CA ILE A 277 12.29 -0.24 0.34
C ILE A 277 10.85 -0.22 0.81
N THR A 278 10.61 -0.54 2.08
CA THR A 278 9.34 -0.26 2.75
C THR A 278 9.56 0.79 3.82
N ARG A 279 8.79 1.86 3.72
CA ARG A 279 8.66 2.87 4.78
C ARG A 279 7.40 2.58 5.58
N TYR A 280 7.57 2.27 6.84
CA TYR A 280 6.50 2.12 7.81
C TYR A 280 6.47 3.32 8.73
N ARG A 281 5.28 3.88 8.92
CA ARG A 281 5.01 4.93 9.90
C ARG A 281 3.77 4.60 10.70
N SER A 282 3.87 4.80 12.01
CA SER A 282 2.75 4.61 12.93
C SER A 282 2.23 5.95 13.41
N TYR A 283 0.92 6.08 13.40
CA TYR A 283 0.22 7.27 13.83
C TYR A 283 -0.87 6.91 14.83
N TRP A 284 -0.97 7.68 15.90
CA TRP A 284 -1.89 7.44 17.00
C TRP A 284 -2.94 8.54 17.09
N ARG A 285 -4.13 8.17 17.55
CA ARG A 285 -5.27 9.07 17.72
C ARG A 285 -5.49 9.40 19.18
N GLY A 286 -5.57 10.70 19.50
CA GLY A 286 -5.88 11.18 20.86
C GLY A 286 -4.72 11.03 21.84
N ASP A 287 -5.04 10.73 23.08
CA ASP A 287 -4.06 10.70 24.19
C ASP A 287 -3.01 9.60 24.00
N LEU A 288 -1.74 9.98 24.01
CA LEU A 288 -0.59 9.08 23.82
C LEU A 288 -0.33 8.18 25.06
N ASP A 289 -0.83 8.55 26.23
CA ASP A 289 -0.73 7.73 27.43
C ASP A 289 -1.85 6.68 27.51
N ARG A 290 -2.83 6.75 26.59
CA ARG A 290 -3.94 5.81 26.53
C ARG A 290 -3.50 4.49 25.92
N ILE A 291 -3.84 3.38 26.62
CA ILE A 291 -3.72 2.04 26.06
C ILE A 291 -4.74 1.87 24.93
N GLY A 292 -4.28 1.40 23.78
CA GLY A 292 -5.11 1.13 22.61
C GLY A 292 -6.02 -0.09 22.79
N TRP A 293 -6.81 -0.37 21.76
CA TRP A 293 -7.73 -1.51 21.74
C TRP A 293 -7.01 -2.87 21.89
N SER A 294 -5.76 -2.96 21.46
CA SER A 294 -4.90 -4.14 21.60
C SER A 294 -4.34 -4.36 23.01
N GLY A 295 -4.59 -3.43 23.93
CA GLY A 295 -4.01 -3.47 25.27
C GLY A 295 -2.57 -2.98 25.33
N THR A 296 -2.07 -2.31 24.30
CA THR A 296 -0.69 -1.80 24.16
C THR A 296 -0.65 -0.28 24.12
N THR A 297 0.46 0.29 24.52
CA THR A 297 0.80 1.70 24.28
C THR A 297 1.14 1.93 22.81
N PRO A 298 1.13 3.18 22.31
CA PRO A 298 1.54 3.49 20.93
C PRO A 298 2.93 2.94 20.57
N LYS A 299 3.88 3.05 21.50
CA LYS A 299 5.25 2.58 21.29
C LYS A 299 5.33 1.04 21.24
N GLU A 300 4.66 0.35 22.15
CA GLU A 300 4.62 -1.12 22.14
C GLU A 300 3.95 -1.65 20.87
N ASN A 301 2.88 -1.01 20.40
CA ASN A 301 2.24 -1.35 19.13
C ASN A 301 3.20 -1.18 17.95
N PHE A 302 3.92 -0.05 17.90
CA PHE A 302 4.94 0.20 16.87
C PHE A 302 6.02 -0.88 16.88
N GLU A 303 6.59 -1.20 18.05
CA GLU A 303 7.63 -2.22 18.18
C GLU A 303 7.13 -3.63 17.81
N PHE A 304 5.88 -3.96 18.17
CA PHE A 304 5.22 -5.21 17.80
C PHE A 304 5.06 -5.34 16.29
N ILE A 305 4.56 -4.31 15.62
CA ILE A 305 4.39 -4.32 14.15
C ILE A 305 5.74 -4.47 13.45
N VAL A 306 6.78 -3.73 13.90
CA VAL A 306 8.15 -3.87 13.35
C VAL A 306 8.64 -5.32 13.50
N PHE A 307 8.44 -5.93 14.66
CA PHE A 307 8.85 -7.33 14.90
C PHE A 307 8.13 -8.30 13.96
N VAL A 308 6.79 -8.21 13.84
CA VAL A 308 5.98 -9.11 12.99
C VAL A 308 6.42 -9.01 11.54
N VAL A 309 6.48 -7.81 10.99
CA VAL A 309 6.83 -7.61 9.57
C VAL A 309 8.27 -8.06 9.28
N ASP A 310 9.24 -7.73 10.14
CA ASP A 310 10.65 -8.10 9.93
C ASP A 310 10.89 -9.61 10.04
N LYS A 311 10.35 -10.23 11.09
CA LYS A 311 10.67 -11.63 11.43
C LYS A 311 9.79 -12.65 10.76
N GLU A 312 8.59 -12.27 10.35
CA GLU A 312 7.61 -13.18 9.80
C GLU A 312 7.40 -12.87 8.31
N ASP A 313 6.74 -11.78 7.93
CA ASP A 313 6.37 -11.46 6.54
C ASP A 313 7.58 -11.31 5.61
N TYR A 314 8.52 -10.45 5.97
CA TYR A 314 9.64 -10.12 5.07
C TYR A 314 10.71 -11.21 5.05
N TRP A 315 10.79 -12.02 6.10
CA TRP A 315 11.58 -13.26 6.05
C TRP A 315 11.03 -14.22 4.99
N VAL A 316 9.70 -14.39 4.91
CA VAL A 316 9.04 -15.21 3.87
C VAL A 316 9.22 -14.62 2.50
N SER A 317 8.94 -13.32 2.31
CA SER A 317 9.06 -12.65 1.01
C SER A 317 10.48 -12.77 0.43
N GLY A 318 11.52 -12.63 1.26
CA GLY A 318 12.92 -12.83 0.87
C GLY A 318 13.23 -14.28 0.44
N ASN A 319 12.64 -15.28 1.09
CA ASN A 319 12.82 -16.69 0.70
C ASN A 319 12.04 -17.05 -0.57
N VAL A 320 10.86 -16.48 -0.78
CA VAL A 320 10.11 -16.59 -2.04
C VAL A 320 10.93 -16.00 -3.18
N GLN A 321 11.52 -14.81 -3.01
CA GLN A 321 12.36 -14.18 -4.04
C GLN A 321 13.55 -15.06 -4.43
N LYS A 322 14.24 -15.70 -3.47
CA LYS A 322 15.33 -16.63 -3.77
C LYS A 322 14.87 -17.79 -4.65
N SER A 323 13.66 -18.30 -4.40
CA SER A 323 13.07 -19.38 -5.19
C SER A 323 12.69 -18.91 -6.60
N LEU A 324 12.17 -17.70 -6.74
CA LEU A 324 11.81 -17.09 -8.03
C LEU A 324 13.04 -16.81 -8.90
N ASN A 325 14.14 -16.37 -8.29
CA ASN A 325 15.41 -16.12 -8.99
C ASN A 325 15.98 -17.38 -9.67
N ALA A 326 15.61 -18.57 -9.20
CA ALA A 326 15.97 -19.80 -9.87
C ALA A 326 15.25 -20.03 -11.21
N LYS A 327 14.22 -19.23 -11.53
CA LYS A 327 13.44 -19.22 -12.79
C LYS A 327 12.89 -20.61 -13.22
N ARG A 328 12.72 -21.53 -12.26
CA ARG A 328 12.23 -22.91 -12.54
C ARG A 328 10.71 -22.98 -12.63
N LYS A 329 10.01 -22.13 -11.90
CA LYS A 329 8.54 -22.05 -11.86
C LYS A 329 8.08 -20.91 -12.74
N LYS A 330 7.17 -21.17 -13.67
CA LYS A 330 6.65 -20.16 -14.60
C LYS A 330 5.45 -19.40 -14.04
N PHE A 331 4.69 -20.03 -13.15
CA PHE A 331 3.47 -19.48 -12.57
C PHE A 331 3.40 -19.78 -11.08
N SER A 332 2.85 -18.83 -10.32
CA SER A 332 2.29 -19.06 -8.99
C SER A 332 0.77 -19.06 -9.11
N THR A 333 0.10 -19.95 -8.36
CA THR A 333 -1.37 -19.98 -8.37
C THR A 333 -1.87 -19.11 -7.23
N PHE A 334 -2.58 -18.03 -7.57
CA PHE A 334 -3.41 -17.34 -6.60
C PHE A 334 -4.75 -18.06 -6.51
N GLY A 335 -5.14 -18.43 -5.32
CA GLY A 335 -6.36 -19.15 -5.03
C GLY A 335 -7.60 -18.26 -5.21
N LYS A 336 -8.78 -18.88 -5.16
CA LYS A 336 -10.03 -18.12 -5.20
C LYS A 336 -10.20 -17.21 -3.97
N ASN A 337 -9.65 -17.61 -2.84
CA ASN A 337 -9.64 -16.87 -1.59
C ASN A 337 -8.64 -15.70 -1.57
N GLU A 338 -8.00 -15.40 -2.71
CA GLU A 338 -7.03 -14.30 -2.87
C GLU A 338 -7.50 -13.24 -3.90
N PRO A 339 -8.76 -12.77 -3.83
CA PRO A 339 -9.29 -11.82 -4.83
C PRO A 339 -8.54 -10.49 -4.86
N ALA A 340 -7.96 -10.05 -3.74
CA ALA A 340 -7.18 -8.83 -3.63
C ALA A 340 -5.86 -8.94 -4.39
N LEU A 341 -5.11 -10.04 -4.20
CA LEU A 341 -3.88 -10.34 -4.96
C LEU A 341 -4.15 -10.35 -6.47
N ILE A 342 -5.19 -11.08 -6.90
CA ILE A 342 -5.55 -11.19 -8.31
C ILE A 342 -5.84 -9.81 -8.90
N ASN A 343 -6.65 -9.00 -8.21
CA ASN A 343 -7.02 -7.66 -8.68
C ASN A 343 -5.80 -6.74 -8.73
N MET A 344 -4.98 -6.73 -7.70
CA MET A 344 -3.80 -5.86 -7.58
C MET A 344 -2.79 -6.13 -8.70
N HIS A 345 -2.36 -7.36 -8.88
CA HIS A 345 -1.38 -7.72 -9.90
C HIS A 345 -1.89 -7.49 -11.32
N ARG A 346 -3.17 -7.78 -11.59
CA ARG A 346 -3.77 -7.47 -12.89
C ARG A 346 -3.80 -5.97 -13.15
N ASN A 347 -4.10 -5.16 -12.13
CA ASN A 347 -4.11 -3.70 -12.25
C ASN A 347 -2.70 -3.12 -12.44
N PHE A 348 -1.64 -3.68 -11.86
CA PHE A 348 -0.28 -3.25 -12.16
C PHE A 348 0.02 -3.39 -13.65
N LEU A 349 -0.21 -4.56 -14.22
CA LEU A 349 0.05 -4.81 -15.64
C LEU A 349 -0.82 -3.95 -16.56
N THR A 350 -2.14 -3.89 -16.31
CA THR A 350 -3.05 -3.09 -17.16
C THR A 350 -2.77 -1.59 -17.08
N SER A 351 -2.30 -1.08 -15.93
CA SER A 351 -1.93 0.33 -15.79
C SER A 351 -0.73 0.73 -16.63
N MET A 352 0.13 -0.24 -16.96
CA MET A 352 1.28 -0.08 -17.83
C MET A 352 1.01 -0.50 -19.30
N GLY A 353 -0.26 -0.76 -19.64
CA GLY A 353 -0.64 -1.21 -21.01
C GLY A 353 -0.22 -2.64 -21.32
N ILE A 354 0.06 -3.48 -20.30
CA ILE A 354 0.46 -4.87 -20.47
C ILE A 354 -0.75 -5.77 -20.27
N ASP A 355 -0.92 -6.77 -21.17
CA ASP A 355 -1.94 -7.80 -21.00
C ASP A 355 -1.69 -8.58 -19.68
N PRO A 356 -2.62 -8.58 -18.72
CA PRO A 356 -2.45 -9.28 -17.46
C PRO A 356 -2.40 -10.81 -17.62
N ASP A 357 -2.82 -11.36 -18.75
CA ASP A 357 -2.75 -12.79 -19.07
C ASP A 357 -1.49 -13.16 -19.90
N ARG A 358 -0.58 -12.21 -20.13
CA ARG A 358 0.70 -12.42 -20.81
C ARG A 358 1.54 -13.51 -20.09
N LYS A 359 2.01 -14.50 -20.85
CA LYS A 359 2.74 -15.67 -20.33
C LYS A 359 4.27 -15.50 -20.31
N ALA A 360 4.80 -14.62 -21.15
CA ALA A 360 6.24 -14.43 -21.36
C ALA A 360 6.73 -13.08 -20.81
N PRO A 361 7.98 -13.00 -20.32
CA PRO A 361 8.65 -11.75 -19.98
C PRO A 361 8.64 -10.71 -21.10
N LEU A 362 8.92 -9.44 -20.77
CA LEU A 362 8.91 -8.36 -21.77
C LEU A 362 10.10 -8.45 -22.75
N ASP A 363 11.25 -8.86 -22.27
CA ASP A 363 12.48 -9.04 -23.06
C ASP A 363 12.42 -10.17 -24.09
N HIS A 364 11.38 -11.01 -24.05
CA HIS A 364 11.18 -12.08 -25.05
C HIS A 364 10.72 -11.55 -26.43
N ASP A 365 10.21 -10.32 -26.51
CA ASP A 365 9.70 -9.77 -27.78
C ASP A 365 10.86 -9.34 -28.74
N ALA A 366 12.01 -8.92 -28.18
CA ALA A 366 13.16 -8.49 -28.98
C ALA A 366 13.89 -9.64 -29.73
N SER A 367 13.75 -10.89 -29.25
CA SER A 367 14.44 -12.05 -29.82
C SER A 367 13.65 -12.77 -30.92
N VAL A 368 12.30 -12.64 -30.91
CA VAL A 368 11.44 -13.35 -31.87
C VAL A 368 11.36 -12.62 -33.22
N GLU A 369 11.38 -11.28 -33.20
CA GLU A 369 11.39 -10.49 -34.44
C GLU A 369 12.71 -10.61 -35.23
N ASN A 370 13.85 -10.76 -34.54
CA ASN A 370 15.14 -10.94 -35.20
C ASN A 370 15.30 -12.34 -35.86
N VAL A 371 14.66 -13.37 -35.31
CA VAL A 371 14.71 -14.72 -35.90
C VAL A 371 13.76 -14.85 -37.08
N ALA A 372 12.60 -14.19 -37.06
CA ALA A 372 11.66 -14.16 -38.16
C ALA A 372 12.19 -13.38 -39.36
N ASN A 373 12.90 -12.27 -39.15
CA ASN A 373 13.49 -11.49 -40.22
C ASN A 373 14.73 -12.16 -40.86
N GLN A 374 15.54 -12.90 -40.07
CA GLN A 374 16.67 -13.65 -40.61
C GLN A 374 16.26 -14.90 -41.41
N SER A 375 15.10 -15.51 -41.10
CA SER A 375 14.58 -16.67 -41.83
C SER A 375 13.91 -16.30 -43.15
N HIS A 376 13.55 -15.03 -43.39
CA HIS A 376 13.01 -14.55 -44.68
C HIS A 376 14.09 -14.13 -45.65
N GLU A 377 15.25 -13.65 -45.20
CA GLU A 377 16.36 -13.26 -46.08
C GLU A 377 17.14 -14.46 -46.64
N THR A 378 17.08 -15.63 -45.98
CA THR A 378 17.80 -16.85 -46.45
C THR A 378 16.98 -17.71 -47.42
N ARG A 379 15.75 -17.29 -47.80
CA ARG A 379 14.92 -18.01 -48.79
C ARG A 379 14.78 -17.31 -50.16
N VAL A 380 15.50 -16.23 -50.37
CA VAL A 380 15.50 -15.48 -51.67
C VAL A 380 16.95 -15.27 -52.15
N ALA A 381 17.78 -16.29 -52.08
CA ALA A 381 19.09 -16.33 -52.73
C ALA A 381 19.26 -17.68 -53.45
#